data_08d8222187519a5e0af5ee1750837409
#
_entry.id   08d8222187519a5e0af5ee1750837409
#
_cell.length_a   1.000
_cell.length_b   1.000
_cell.length_c   1.000
_cell.angle_alpha   90.00
_cell.angle_beta   90.00
_cell.angle_gamma   90.00
#
_symmetry.space_group_name_H-M   'P 1'
#
loop_
_entity.id
_entity.type
_entity.pdbx_description
1 polymer ?
#
loop_
_entity_poly.entity_id
_entity_poly.type
_entity_poly.pdbx_seq_one_letter_code
_entity_poly.pdbx_strand_id
1 'polypeptide(L)' 'MKIYEEIQKELDYANGKFPPFKSTHEAYAVILEEVDEFWDEVKKRDPDLKNMKKELIQISAMCIKTIDNFKL' A
#
# COMPACT_ATOMS: atom_id res chain seq x y z
N MET A 1 14.19 -6.07 10.65
CA MET A 1 14.10 -6.92 9.47
C MET A 1 13.83 -6.06 8.25
N LYS A 2 14.46 -6.42 7.14
CA LYS A 2 14.44 -5.60 5.94
C LYS A 2 13.04 -5.29 5.42
N ILE A 3 12.14 -6.28 5.41
CA ILE A 3 10.79 -6.07 4.87
C ILE A 3 10.00 -5.07 5.71
N TYR A 4 10.10 -5.13 7.01
CA TYR A 4 9.41 -4.19 7.88
C TYR A 4 9.95 -2.77 7.70
N GLU A 5 11.26 -2.64 7.48
CA GLU A 5 11.88 -1.35 7.19
C GLU A 5 11.39 -0.78 5.86
N GLU A 6 11.25 -1.62 4.84
CA GLU A 6 10.74 -1.20 3.54
C GLU A 6 9.29 -0.70 3.65
N ILE A 7 8.46 -1.41 4.42
CA ILE A 7 7.07 -1.00 4.67
C ILE A 7 7.05 0.33 5.43
N GLN A 8 7.91 0.48 6.44
CA GLN A 8 7.99 1.73 7.20
C GLN A 8 8.40 2.90 6.33
N LYS A 9 9.36 2.70 5.44
CA LYS A 9 9.79 3.75 4.50
C LYS A 9 8.65 4.18 3.58
N GLU A 10 7.90 3.21 3.07
CA GLU A 10 6.77 3.52 2.20
C GLU A 10 5.68 4.28 2.98
N LEU A 11 5.41 3.86 4.21
CA LEU A 11 4.46 4.53 5.08
C LEU A 11 4.89 5.98 5.36
N ASP A 12 6.16 6.19 5.69
CA ASP A 12 6.72 7.51 5.96
C ASP A 12 6.62 8.40 4.72
N TYR A 13 6.93 7.85 3.55
CA TYR A 13 6.83 8.57 2.28
C TYR A 13 5.37 9.00 2.03
N ALA A 14 4.44 8.07 2.17
CA ALA A 14 3.02 8.35 1.93
C ALA A 14 2.49 9.40 2.92
N ASN A 15 2.85 9.28 4.20
CA ASN A 15 2.42 10.22 5.22
C ASN A 15 3.02 11.61 5.03
N GLY A 16 4.23 11.69 4.47
CA GLY A 16 4.86 12.97 4.16
C GLY A 16 4.29 13.64 2.92
N LYS A 17 3.75 12.85 1.98
CA LYS A 17 3.24 13.35 0.70
C LYS A 17 1.74 13.63 0.72
N PHE A 18 0.98 12.83 1.45
CA PHE A 18 -0.48 12.91 1.48
C PHE A 18 -1.00 13.11 2.89
N PRO A 19 -2.12 13.84 3.04
CA PRO A 19 -2.76 14.00 4.36
C PRO A 19 -3.38 12.69 4.82
N PRO A 20 -3.80 12.63 6.10
CA PRO A 20 -4.57 11.49 6.59
C PRO A 20 -5.81 11.26 5.73
N PHE A 21 -6.26 10.02 5.65
CA PHE A 21 -7.51 9.69 4.95
C PHE A 21 -8.68 10.43 5.60
N LYS A 22 -9.58 10.93 4.75
CA LYS A 22 -10.77 11.67 5.21
C LYS A 22 -11.86 10.74 5.72
N SER A 23 -11.90 9.50 5.20
CA SER A 23 -12.91 8.53 5.58
C SER A 23 -12.39 7.11 5.35
N THR A 24 -13.05 6.14 5.96
CA THR A 24 -12.73 4.74 5.71
C THR A 24 -13.07 4.33 4.28
N HIS A 25 -14.02 5.02 3.65
CA HIS A 25 -14.33 4.80 2.23
C HIS A 25 -13.17 5.22 1.34
N GLU A 26 -12.54 6.35 1.64
CA GLU A 26 -11.34 6.78 0.92
C GLU A 26 -10.20 5.78 1.09
N ALA A 27 -9.98 5.33 2.32
CA ALA A 27 -8.96 4.33 2.61
C ALA A 27 -9.21 3.03 1.83
N TYR A 28 -10.46 2.57 1.82
CA TYR A 28 -10.84 1.39 1.06
C TYR A 28 -10.54 1.54 -0.43
N ALA A 29 -10.91 2.69 -1.00
CA ALA A 29 -10.70 2.94 -2.42
C ALA A 29 -9.21 2.93 -2.78
N VAL A 30 -8.35 3.53 -1.93
CA VAL A 30 -6.91 3.56 -2.15
C VAL A 30 -6.32 2.15 -2.04
N ILE A 31 -6.72 1.39 -1.02
CA ILE A 31 -6.25 0.01 -0.85
C ILE A 31 -6.68 -0.85 -2.04
N LEU A 32 -7.93 -0.70 -2.48
CA LEU A 32 -8.44 -1.47 -3.63
C LEU A 32 -7.65 -1.16 -4.90
N GLU A 33 -7.32 0.11 -5.12
CA GLU A 33 -6.52 0.53 -6.27
C GLU A 33 -5.15 -0.18 -6.27
N GLU A 34 -4.49 -0.24 -5.11
CA GLU A 34 -3.21 -0.94 -4.98
C GLU A 34 -3.36 -2.44 -5.19
N VAL A 35 -4.46 -3.03 -4.71
CA VAL A 35 -4.76 -4.45 -4.91
C VAL A 35 -4.97 -4.73 -6.40
N ASP A 36 -5.68 -3.85 -7.11
CA ASP A 36 -5.88 -3.98 -8.55
C ASP A 36 -4.56 -3.90 -9.31
N GLU A 37 -3.67 -3.02 -8.91
CA GLU A 37 -2.33 -2.90 -9.51
C GLU A 37 -1.52 -4.18 -9.29
N PHE A 38 -1.61 -4.77 -8.09
CA PHE A 38 -0.98 -6.06 -7.80
C PHE A 38 -1.55 -7.14 -8.69
N TRP A 39 -2.87 -7.19 -8.85
CA TRP A 39 -3.54 -8.16 -9.73
C TRP A 39 -3.11 -7.99 -11.18
N ASP A 40 -2.99 -6.75 -11.65
CA ASP A 40 -2.52 -6.46 -13.00
C ASP A 40 -1.14 -7.08 -13.26
N GLU A 41 -0.26 -7.05 -12.25
CA GLU A 41 1.05 -7.67 -12.36
C GLU A 41 0.97 -9.20 -12.33
N VAL A 42 0.16 -9.75 -11.41
CA VAL A 42 -0.01 -11.20 -11.24
C VAL A 42 -0.49 -11.87 -12.51
N LYS A 43 -1.44 -11.26 -13.22
CA LYS A 43 -2.05 -11.85 -14.41
C LYS A 43 -1.22 -11.74 -15.68
N LYS A 44 -0.08 -11.03 -15.63
CA LYS A 44 0.82 -10.96 -16.78
C LYS A 44 1.42 -12.33 -17.07
N ARG A 45 1.67 -12.59 -18.33
CA ARG A 45 2.31 -13.83 -18.75
C ARG A 45 3.72 -13.97 -18.16
N ASP A 46 4.42 -12.85 -18.03
CA ASP A 46 5.78 -12.79 -17.51
C ASP A 46 5.86 -11.67 -16.45
N PRO A 47 5.34 -11.92 -15.24
CA PRO A 47 5.25 -10.88 -14.24
C PRO A 47 6.61 -10.45 -13.70
N ASP A 48 6.73 -9.17 -13.36
CA ASP A 48 7.91 -8.60 -12.72
C ASP A 48 7.78 -8.80 -11.21
N LEU A 49 8.59 -9.69 -10.65
CA LEU A 49 8.55 -10.03 -9.23
C LEU A 49 8.91 -8.84 -8.34
N LYS A 50 9.79 -7.95 -8.80
CA LYS A 50 10.13 -6.75 -8.05
C LYS A 50 8.94 -5.81 -7.96
N ASN A 51 8.19 -5.69 -9.05
CA ASN A 51 7.02 -4.86 -9.08
C ASN A 51 5.89 -5.44 -8.22
N MET A 52 5.74 -6.76 -8.23
CA MET A 52 4.79 -7.45 -7.33
C MET A 52 5.10 -7.14 -5.87
N LYS A 53 6.36 -7.23 -5.49
CA LYS A 53 6.80 -6.91 -4.13
C LYS A 53 6.49 -5.45 -3.78
N LYS A 54 6.77 -4.53 -4.71
CA LYS A 54 6.49 -3.11 -4.53
C LYS A 54 5.01 -2.86 -4.25
N GLU A 55 4.13 -3.50 -5.04
CA GLU A 55 2.69 -3.35 -4.84
C GLU A 55 2.25 -3.88 -3.48
N LEU A 56 2.80 -5.01 -3.05
CA LEU A 56 2.47 -5.59 -1.74
C LEU A 56 2.95 -4.70 -0.59
N ILE A 57 4.10 -4.07 -0.74
CA ILE A 57 4.61 -3.12 0.24
C ILE A 57 3.67 -1.91 0.34
N GLN A 58 3.20 -1.40 -0.80
CA GLN A 58 2.27 -0.29 -0.84
C GLN A 58 0.94 -0.64 -0.18
N ILE A 59 0.41 -1.83 -0.45
CA ILE A 59 -0.81 -2.33 0.20
C ILE A 59 -0.61 -2.39 1.71
N SER A 60 0.50 -2.96 2.15
CA SER A 60 0.82 -3.09 3.57
C SER A 60 0.88 -1.72 4.26
N ALA A 61 1.56 -0.75 3.64
CA ALA A 61 1.67 0.60 4.18
C ALA A 61 0.30 1.27 4.27
N MET A 62 -0.55 1.10 3.26
CA MET A 62 -1.89 1.69 3.28
C MET A 62 -2.79 1.06 4.34
N CYS A 63 -2.62 -0.22 4.61
CA CYS A 63 -3.34 -0.89 5.71
C CYS A 63 -2.93 -0.28 7.06
N ILE A 64 -1.64 -0.11 7.29
CA ILE A 64 -1.14 0.50 8.53
C ILE A 64 -1.65 1.94 8.66
N LYS A 65 -1.54 2.71 7.59
CA LYS A 65 -2.03 4.09 7.57
C LYS A 65 -3.51 4.16 7.96
N THR A 66 -4.31 3.24 7.45
CA THR A 66 -5.74 3.20 7.76
C THR A 66 -5.99 2.93 9.24
N ILE A 67 -5.29 1.93 9.79
CA ILE A 67 -5.40 1.59 11.21
C ILE A 67 -5.02 2.79 12.08
N ASP A 68 -3.91 3.45 11.73
CA ASP A 68 -3.42 4.63 12.47
C ASP A 68 -4.36 5.81 12.35
N ASN A 69 -4.84 6.12 11.14
CA ASN A 69 -5.69 7.30 10.90
C ASN A 69 -7.02 7.20 11.65
N PHE A 70 -7.58 6.01 11.76
CA PHE A 70 -8.91 5.81 12.36
C PHE A 70 -8.87 5.13 13.72
N LYS A 71 -7.68 4.85 14.24
CA LYS A 71 -7.48 4.22 15.55
C LYS A 71 -8.25 2.90 15.69
N LEU A 72 -8.15 2.10 14.66
CA LEU A 72 -8.83 0.81 14.61
C LEU A 72 -8.19 -0.25 15.50
#